data_4a34b6df6399a1077601f8db1c89d0f4
#
_entry.id   4a34b6df6399a1077601f8db1c89d0f4
#
_cell.length_a   1.000
_cell.length_b   1.000
_cell.length_c   1.000
_cell.angle_alpha   90.00
_cell.angle_beta   90.00
_cell.angle_gamma   90.00
#
_symmetry.space_group_name_H-M   'P 1'
#
loop_
_entity.id
_entity.type
_entity.pdbx_description
1 polymer ?
#
loop_
_entity_poly.entity_id
_entity_poly.type
_entity_poly.pdbx_seq_one_letter_code
_entity_poly.pdbx_strand_id
1 'polypeptide(L)'
;MQITTLCYIEQDGKYLMLHRTKKKHDINENKWIGVGGHAEGTEGPEECLLREVKEETGLTLTSYRFRALITFVSDQQEPEMMCLFTADGFTGELIPCNEGDLV
;
A
#
# COMPACT_ATOMS: atom_id res chain seq x y z
N MET A 1 16.70 -9.23 1.44
CA MET A 1 15.96 -8.23 0.65
C MET A 1 14.48 -8.32 0.98
N GLN A 2 13.85 -7.18 1.21
CA GLN A 2 12.41 -7.11 1.50
C GLN A 2 11.63 -6.83 0.23
N ILE A 3 10.47 -7.46 0.11
CA ILE A 3 9.53 -7.20 -0.96
C ILE A 3 8.34 -6.44 -0.35
N THR A 4 8.02 -5.30 -0.94
CA THR A 4 6.88 -4.51 -0.50
C THR A 4 5.96 -4.20 -1.68
N THR A 5 4.76 -3.77 -1.38
CA THR A 5 3.82 -3.28 -2.40
C THR A 5 3.33 -1.90 -2.03
N LEU A 6 2.99 -1.14 -3.05
CA LEU A 6 2.33 0.16 -2.90
C LEU A 6 1.28 0.26 -3.98
N CYS A 7 0.08 0.68 -3.61
CA CYS A 7 -1.02 0.78 -4.55
C CYS A 7 -1.69 2.15 -4.45
N TYR A 8 -1.91 2.77 -5.59
CA TYR A 8 -2.73 3.97 -5.71
C TYR A 8 -4.08 3.55 -6.27
N ILE A 9 -5.12 3.66 -5.46
CA ILE A 9 -6.48 3.28 -5.84
C ILE A 9 -7.21 4.53 -6.31
N GLU A 10 -7.66 4.52 -7.56
CA GLU A 10 -8.33 5.65 -8.19
C GLU A 10 -9.83 5.43 -8.26
N GLN A 11 -10.58 6.49 -7.96
CA GLN A 11 -12.02 6.53 -8.15
C GLN A 11 -12.43 7.96 -8.49
N ASP A 12 -13.11 8.14 -9.61
CA ASP A 12 -13.65 9.45 -10.03
C ASP A 12 -12.58 10.54 -10.07
N GLY A 13 -11.39 10.18 -10.54
CA GLY A 13 -10.28 11.13 -10.67
C GLY A 13 -9.56 11.44 -9.37
N LYS A 14 -9.86 10.71 -8.30
CA LYS A 14 -9.21 10.89 -6.99
C LYS A 14 -8.50 9.62 -6.58
N TYR A 15 -7.50 9.76 -5.73
CA TYR A 15 -6.75 8.64 -5.19
C TYR A 15 -7.06 8.44 -3.71
N LEU A 16 -7.17 7.18 -3.32
CA LEU A 16 -7.32 6.80 -1.92
C LEU A 16 -5.93 6.81 -1.28
N MET A 17 -5.72 7.69 -0.31
CA MET A 17 -4.43 7.85 0.34
C MET A 17 -4.56 7.63 1.84
N LEU A 18 -3.50 7.10 2.44
CA LEU A 18 -3.40 7.01 3.89
C LEU A 18 -2.67 8.24 4.41
N HIS A 19 -3.21 8.85 5.45
CA HIS A 19 -2.53 9.93 6.16
C HIS A 19 -1.94 9.34 7.44
N ARG A 20 -0.61 9.22 7.50
CA ARG A 20 0.09 8.56 8.61
C ARG A 20 0.17 9.49 9.80
N THR A 21 -0.84 9.44 10.66
CA THR A 21 -0.92 10.32 11.83
C THR A 21 -0.83 9.58 13.17
N LYS A 22 -0.99 8.26 13.17
CA LYS A 22 -1.13 7.47 14.40
C LYS A 22 0.16 6.92 14.96
N LYS A 23 1.22 6.88 14.18
CA LYS A 23 2.52 6.39 14.61
C LYS A 23 3.46 7.55 14.87
N LYS A 24 3.92 7.67 16.11
CA LYS A 24 4.93 8.67 16.46
C LYS A 24 6.29 8.17 15.97
N HIS A 25 7.14 9.09 15.57
CA HIS A 25 8.50 8.81 15.09
C HIS A 25 8.56 7.95 13.83
N ASP A 26 7.41 7.75 13.17
CA ASP A 26 7.37 7.11 11.87
C ASP A 26 7.93 8.12 10.85
N ILE A 27 8.83 7.65 9.98
CA ILE A 27 9.41 8.49 8.93
C ILE A 27 8.32 9.09 8.03
N ASN A 28 7.17 8.42 7.92
CA ASN A 28 6.04 8.87 7.11
C ASN A 28 4.96 9.57 7.93
N GLU A 29 5.24 9.93 9.18
CA GLU A 29 4.26 10.63 10.02
C GLU A 29 3.81 11.93 9.35
N ASN A 30 2.50 12.19 9.35
CA ASN A 30 1.87 13.35 8.72
C ASN A 30 2.00 13.41 7.20
N LYS A 31 2.42 12.34 6.56
CA LYS A 31 2.48 12.27 5.10
C LYS A 31 1.31 11.44 4.55
N TRP A 32 0.90 11.80 3.35
CA TRP A 32 -0.11 11.04 2.62
C TRP A 32 0.59 10.02 1.74
N ILE A 33 0.25 8.75 1.88
CA ILE A 33 0.87 7.68 1.11
C ILE A 33 -0.20 6.76 0.55
N GLY A 34 0.17 5.96 -0.45
CA GLY A 34 -0.70 4.93 -0.98
C GLY A 34 -0.85 3.75 -0.02
N VAL A 35 -1.64 2.78 -0.41
CA VAL A 35 -1.93 1.59 0.39
C VAL A 35 -0.93 0.50 0.07
N GLY A 36 -0.36 -0.15 1.08
CA GLY A 36 0.56 -1.25 0.84
C GLY A 36 1.28 -1.70 2.10
N GLY A 37 2.21 -2.60 1.92
CA GLY A 37 3.00 -3.14 3.03
C GLY A 37 3.97 -4.19 2.59
N HIS A 38 4.48 -4.97 3.54
CA HIS A 38 5.49 -5.99 3.31
C HIS A 38 4.87 -7.32 2.96
N ALA A 39 5.48 -8.02 1.99
CA ALA A 39 5.11 -9.40 1.69
C ALA A 39 5.46 -10.29 2.89
N GLU A 40 4.58 -11.22 3.20
CA GLU A 40 4.75 -12.14 4.32
C GLU A 40 4.99 -13.56 3.83
N GLY A 41 5.90 -14.27 4.51
CA GLY A 41 6.17 -15.67 4.20
C GLY A 41 6.54 -15.87 2.75
N THR A 42 5.74 -16.67 2.06
CA THR A 42 5.96 -17.00 0.64
C THR A 42 5.04 -16.23 -0.31
N GLU A 43 4.44 -15.15 0.18
CA GLU A 43 3.57 -14.31 -0.65
C GLU A 43 4.32 -13.73 -1.85
N GLY A 44 3.68 -13.79 -3.01
CA GLY A 44 4.14 -13.00 -4.16
C GLY A 44 3.60 -11.58 -4.07
N PRO A 45 4.08 -10.70 -4.96
CA PRO A 45 3.65 -9.29 -4.93
C PRO A 45 2.14 -9.10 -5.06
N GLU A 46 1.50 -9.86 -5.92
CA GLU A 46 0.06 -9.75 -6.15
C GLU A 46 -0.74 -10.20 -4.93
N GLU A 47 -0.33 -11.31 -4.32
CA GLU A 47 -0.97 -11.79 -3.09
C GLU A 47 -0.81 -10.79 -1.95
N CYS A 48 0.38 -10.21 -1.82
CA CYS A 48 0.67 -9.17 -0.84
C CYS A 48 -0.23 -7.95 -1.08
N LEU A 49 -0.34 -7.51 -2.32
CA LEU A 49 -1.19 -6.38 -2.69
C LEU A 49 -2.63 -6.60 -2.25
N LEU A 50 -3.22 -7.72 -2.63
CA LEU A 50 -4.62 -7.99 -2.33
C LEU A 50 -4.87 -8.10 -0.83
N ARG A 51 -3.96 -8.72 -0.09
CA ARG A 51 -4.06 -8.85 1.36
C ARG A 51 -3.95 -7.49 2.04
N GLU A 52 -2.92 -6.70 1.70
CA GLU A 52 -2.69 -5.41 2.33
C GLU A 52 -3.84 -4.43 2.06
N VAL A 53 -4.34 -4.39 0.84
CA VAL A 53 -5.48 -3.53 0.52
C VAL A 53 -6.70 -3.94 1.34
N LYS A 54 -6.96 -5.23 1.46
CA LYS A 54 -8.09 -5.73 2.23
C LYS A 54 -7.95 -5.39 3.71
N GLU A 55 -6.78 -5.59 4.28
CA GLU A 55 -6.52 -5.32 5.70
C GLU A 55 -6.62 -3.83 6.03
N GLU A 56 -6.08 -2.98 5.17
CA GLU A 56 -6.01 -1.55 5.44
C GLU A 56 -7.27 -0.79 5.06
N THR A 57 -7.98 -1.23 4.03
CA THR A 57 -9.13 -0.47 3.50
C THR A 57 -10.47 -1.20 3.58
N GLY A 58 -10.45 -2.52 3.70
CA GLY A 58 -11.66 -3.33 3.60
C GLY A 58 -12.07 -3.63 2.16
N LEU A 59 -11.35 -3.09 1.19
CA LEU A 59 -11.70 -3.24 -0.21
C LEU A 59 -11.07 -4.48 -0.83
N THR A 60 -11.77 -5.07 -1.80
CA THR A 60 -11.25 -6.16 -2.62
C THR A 60 -11.04 -5.61 -4.02
N LEU A 61 -9.79 -5.58 -4.48
CA LEU A 61 -9.49 -5.08 -5.82
C LEU A 61 -10.00 -6.05 -6.89
N THR A 62 -10.62 -5.50 -7.92
CA THR A 62 -11.13 -6.26 -9.06
C THR A 62 -10.41 -5.89 -10.36
N SER A 63 -9.78 -4.73 -10.41
CA SER A 63 -9.03 -4.28 -11.56
C SER A 63 -7.82 -3.50 -11.08
N TYR A 64 -6.63 -4.01 -11.41
CA TYR A 64 -5.37 -3.39 -11.00
C TYR A 64 -4.27 -3.74 -11.98
N ARG A 65 -3.21 -2.94 -11.99
CA ARG A 65 -2.06 -3.12 -12.87
C ARG A 65 -0.75 -2.92 -12.15
N PHE A 66 0.21 -3.77 -12.46
CA PHE A 66 1.60 -3.56 -12.06
C PHE A 66 2.19 -2.42 -12.89
N ARG A 67 2.83 -1.46 -12.24
CA ARG A 67 3.37 -0.28 -12.93
C ARG A 67 4.88 -0.23 -12.95
N ALA A 68 5.53 -0.54 -11.83
CA ALA A 68 6.97 -0.38 -11.74
C ALA A 68 7.53 -1.18 -10.58
N LEU A 69 8.80 -1.54 -10.72
CA LEU A 69 9.59 -2.14 -9.65
C LEU A 69 10.62 -1.10 -9.24
N ILE A 70 10.60 -0.70 -7.98
CA ILE A 70 11.46 0.35 -7.46
C ILE A 70 12.34 -0.22 -6.36
N THR A 71 13.64 -0.03 -6.47
CA THR A 71 14.59 -0.52 -5.48
C THR A 71 15.02 0.62 -4.57
N PHE A 72 14.91 0.40 -3.27
CA PHE A 72 15.39 1.33 -2.26
C PHE A 72 16.61 0.72 -1.56
N VAL A 73 17.68 1.48 -1.51
CA VAL A 73 18.90 1.07 -0.83
C VAL A 73 19.28 2.17 0.17
N SER A 74 19.51 1.75 1.40
CA SER A 74 19.83 2.67 2.49
C SER A 74 20.86 2.02 3.39
N ASP A 75 21.72 2.83 4.03
CA ASP A 75 22.68 2.34 5.00
C ASP A 75 22.03 1.83 6.28
N GLN A 76 20.77 2.20 6.50
CA GLN A 76 20.09 1.93 7.77
C GLN A 76 19.10 0.79 7.70
N GLN A 77 18.82 0.28 6.51
CA GLN A 77 17.82 -0.75 6.30
C GLN A 77 18.27 -1.79 5.30
N GLU A 78 17.66 -2.97 5.40
CA GLU A 78 17.80 -3.99 4.38
C GLU A 78 17.28 -3.44 3.05
N PRO A 79 17.94 -3.74 1.91
CA PRO A 79 17.42 -3.33 0.61
C PRO A 79 16.00 -3.78 0.40
N GLU A 80 15.19 -2.92 -0.20
CA GLU A 80 13.78 -3.15 -0.41
C GLU A 80 13.45 -3.03 -1.89
N MET A 81 12.66 -3.99 -2.38
CA MET A 81 12.10 -3.93 -3.73
C MET A 81 10.60 -3.67 -3.58
N MET A 82 10.16 -2.51 -4.04
CA MET A 82 8.76 -2.13 -3.97
C MET A 82 8.08 -2.34 -5.32
N CYS A 83 6.99 -3.09 -5.31
CA CYS A 83 6.16 -3.29 -6.49
C CYS A 83 5.04 -2.27 -6.47
N LEU A 84 5.05 -1.36 -7.44
CA LEU A 84 4.05 -0.30 -7.55
C LEU A 84 2.90 -0.74 -8.43
N PHE A 85 1.69 -0.62 -7.89
CA PHE A 85 0.44 -0.93 -8.60
C PHE A 85 -0.47 0.29 -8.65
N THR A 86 -1.35 0.31 -9.64
CA THR A 86 -2.52 1.20 -9.63
C THR A 86 -3.76 0.35 -9.77
N ALA A 87 -4.86 0.79 -9.18
CA ALA A 87 -6.12 0.08 -9.23
C ALA A 87 -7.26 1.06 -9.50
N ASP A 88 -8.22 0.63 -10.30
CA ASP A 88 -9.40 1.45 -10.65
C ASP A 88 -10.71 0.70 -10.46
N GLY A 89 -10.67 -0.54 -9.99
CA GLY A 89 -11.87 -1.33 -9.71
C GLY A 89 -11.76 -2.04 -8.37
N PHE A 90 -12.81 -1.97 -7.59
CA PHE A 90 -12.87 -2.64 -6.30
C PHE A 90 -14.30 -2.86 -5.86
N THR A 91 -14.49 -3.77 -4.88
CA THR A 91 -15.76 -4.01 -4.21
C THR A 91 -15.54 -3.88 -2.71
N GLY A 92 -16.64 -3.78 -1.96
CA GLY A 92 -16.58 -3.67 -0.51
C GLY A 92 -16.71 -2.23 -0.04
N GLU A 93 -16.58 -2.05 1.26
CA GLU A 93 -16.70 -0.74 1.90
C GLU A 93 -15.44 -0.41 2.69
N LEU A 94 -15.11 0.87 2.74
CA LEU A 94 -13.95 1.34 3.49
C LEU A 94 -14.14 1.10 4.99
N ILE A 95 -13.06 0.65 5.63
CA ILE A 95 -13.01 0.50 7.07
C ILE A 95 -11.95 1.46 7.62
N PRO A 96 -12.00 1.79 8.93
CA PRO A 96 -10.95 2.61 9.53
C PRO A 96 -9.60 1.92 9.40
N CYS A 97 -8.57 2.68 9.04
CA CYS A 97 -7.22 2.17 8.89
C CYS A 97 -6.45 2.31 10.20
N ASN A 98 -5.76 1.25 10.60
CA ASN A 98 -4.98 1.25 11.83
C ASN A 98 -3.70 2.08 11.74
N GLU A 99 -3.23 2.40 10.54
CA GLU A 99 -1.98 3.12 10.32
C GLU A 99 -2.18 4.59 9.99
N GLY A 100 -3.42 5.06 9.93
CA GLY A 100 -3.71 6.43 9.59
C GLY A 100 -5.16 6.60 9.21
N ASP A 101 -5.45 7.69 8.54
CA ASP A 101 -6.78 8.00 8.07
C ASP A 101 -6.86 7.84 6.55
N LEU A 102 -7.98 7.29 6.07
CA LEU A 102 -8.23 7.17 4.63
C LEU A 102 -8.95 8.42 4.14
N VAL A 103 -8.56 8.90 2.99
CA VAL A 103 -9.16 10.09 2.36
C VAL A 103 -9.56 9.81 0.92
#